data_d5c8d47378d2427729d41febea923943
#
_entry.id   d5c8d47378d2427729d41febea923943
#
_cell.length_a   1.000
_cell.length_b   1.000
_cell.length_c   1.000
_cell.angle_alpha   90.00
_cell.angle_beta   90.00
_cell.angle_gamma   90.00
#
_symmetry.space_group_name_H-M   'P 1'
#
loop_
_entity.id
_entity.type
_entity.pdbx_description
1 polymer ?
#
loop_
_entity_poly.entity_id
_entity_poly.type
_entity_poly.pdbx_seq_one_letter_code
_entity_poly.pdbx_strand_id
1 'polypeptide(L)'
;MIIECDDNVYNPLGGGSYVFEKDIANFLLNKFNKNKIVISIGAQPNSSPHFGTLIVFSTAFSLAKKMKEIKPDLDISVLFEVVDTAPSETVEINGIKYQKSLKNTGKINNNFDDYLEILEFFKQSDNIDYMIRFQSNFNKQKYIYPIVRQIIDNKELIAPILDPKHGNLRIRVACPSCGLADKNSKLTKFDSDKIYSYCPEHGEFVTDIKDESDRLEYNTPVRNLVRAIAYGMHNEDLTQDYQIMRITGSDYAGFYQEELLYKPSAILGYPVNKLPAILYTPLILDWSGAKLSKSLYVKQGAYSDLPSYLINYEFLKNEEGIHALDVIHKITNNWITNPYLLFRNYSIYYFKKEFEEYEKRNLPEHKTRVYKKD
;
A
#
# COMPACT_ATOMS: atom_id res chain seq x y z
N MET A 1 13.30 -3.26 32.59
CA MET A 1 11.89 -3.51 32.26
C MET A 1 11.90 -4.04 30.85
N ILE A 2 11.61 -5.33 30.67
CA ILE A 2 11.47 -5.89 29.32
C ILE A 2 10.07 -5.52 28.89
N ILE A 3 9.96 -4.66 27.88
CA ILE A 3 8.67 -4.38 27.23
C ILE A 3 8.46 -5.53 26.26
N GLU A 4 7.56 -6.45 26.59
CA GLU A 4 7.11 -7.45 25.64
C GLU A 4 6.24 -6.74 24.59
N CYS A 5 6.84 -6.49 23.41
CA CYS A 5 6.09 -6.06 22.25
C CYS A 5 5.52 -7.30 21.56
N ASP A 6 4.30 -7.64 21.87
CA ASP A 6 3.54 -8.71 21.23
C ASP A 6 2.79 -8.23 19.98
N ASP A 7 2.79 -6.93 19.73
CA ASP A 7 2.14 -6.30 18.59
C ASP A 7 2.82 -6.64 17.26
N ASN A 8 2.00 -6.95 16.27
CA ASN A 8 2.45 -7.16 14.90
C ASN A 8 2.50 -5.87 14.08
N VAL A 9 2.33 -4.73 14.71
CA VAL A 9 2.25 -3.43 14.05
C VAL A 9 3.24 -2.45 14.66
N TYR A 10 4.05 -1.82 13.82
CA TYR A 10 5.08 -0.88 14.22
C TYR A 10 4.80 0.49 13.62
N ASN A 11 4.38 1.38 14.50
CA ASN A 11 4.04 2.75 14.15
C ASN A 11 5.28 3.64 14.28
N PRO A 12 5.60 4.50 13.30
CA PRO A 12 6.74 5.41 13.34
C PRO A 12 6.61 6.53 14.38
N LEU A 13 5.57 6.55 15.22
CA LEU A 13 5.35 7.63 16.17
C LEU A 13 6.03 7.37 17.52
N GLY A 14 6.86 8.32 17.95
CA GLY A 14 7.34 8.47 19.32
C GLY A 14 8.15 7.30 19.87
N GLY A 15 7.57 6.52 20.77
CA GLY A 15 8.25 5.51 21.57
C GLY A 15 8.97 4.39 20.82
N GLY A 16 8.58 4.07 19.57
CA GLY A 16 9.22 3.04 18.76
C GLY A 16 10.71 3.28 18.54
N SER A 17 11.14 4.55 18.40
CA SER A 17 12.54 4.89 18.20
C SER A 17 13.45 4.52 19.38
N TYR A 18 12.91 4.50 20.58
CA TYR A 18 13.66 4.12 21.79
C TYR A 18 13.70 2.62 22.02
N VAL A 19 12.68 1.89 21.55
CA VAL A 19 12.58 0.43 21.72
C VAL A 19 13.49 -0.30 20.74
N PHE A 20 13.53 0.16 19.48
CA PHE A 20 14.21 -0.57 18.39
C PHE A 20 15.63 -0.07 18.10
N GLU A 21 16.01 1.04 18.64
CA GLU A 21 17.29 1.77 18.51
C GLU A 21 18.20 1.39 17.31
N LYS A 22 18.64 0.14 17.20
CA LYS A 22 19.56 -0.31 16.14
C LYS A 22 19.15 -1.62 15.44
N ASP A 23 18.02 -2.23 15.80
CA ASP A 23 17.83 -3.65 15.52
C ASP A 23 16.40 -4.04 15.06
N ILE A 24 15.70 -3.11 14.36
CA ILE A 24 14.34 -3.38 13.88
C ILE A 24 14.27 -4.63 12.99
N ALA A 25 15.28 -4.87 12.15
CA ALA A 25 15.28 -6.02 11.26
C ALA A 25 15.41 -7.34 12.02
N ASN A 26 16.29 -7.39 13.04
CA ASN A 26 16.43 -8.56 13.90
C ASN A 26 15.18 -8.78 14.76
N PHE A 27 14.60 -7.71 15.30
CA PHE A 27 13.34 -7.80 16.04
C PHE A 27 12.23 -8.38 15.17
N LEU A 28 12.08 -7.92 13.93
CA LEU A 28 11.09 -8.45 12.98
C LEU A 28 11.39 -9.90 12.61
N LEU A 29 12.64 -10.28 12.40
CA LEU A 29 13.03 -11.67 12.12
C LEU A 29 12.55 -12.64 13.22
N ASN A 30 12.59 -12.22 14.47
CA ASN A 30 12.14 -13.04 15.60
C ASN A 30 10.61 -13.25 15.66
N LYS A 31 9.84 -12.51 14.84
CA LYS A 31 8.38 -12.71 14.69
C LYS A 31 8.04 -13.85 13.73
N PHE A 32 9.00 -14.32 12.95
CA PHE A 32 8.78 -15.34 11.93
C PHE A 32 9.40 -16.68 12.36
N ASN A 33 8.67 -17.75 12.12
CA ASN A 33 9.10 -19.12 12.40
C ASN A 33 9.43 -19.91 11.15
N LYS A 34 9.23 -19.34 9.94
CA LYS A 34 9.60 -19.93 8.66
C LYS A 34 10.84 -19.25 8.08
N ASN A 35 11.60 -20.01 7.30
CA ASN A 35 12.81 -19.48 6.64
C ASN A 35 12.52 -18.76 5.32
N LYS A 36 11.24 -18.62 4.96
CA LYS A 36 10.81 -17.90 3.77
C LYS A 36 9.84 -16.79 4.15
N ILE A 37 10.19 -15.56 3.81
CA ILE A 37 9.43 -14.34 4.17
C ILE A 37 9.11 -13.56 2.91
N VAL A 38 7.89 -13.07 2.83
CA VAL A 38 7.42 -12.20 1.77
C VAL A 38 7.01 -10.85 2.35
N ILE A 39 7.64 -9.77 1.89
CA ILE A 39 7.30 -8.40 2.28
C ILE A 39 6.30 -7.84 1.27
N SER A 40 5.05 -7.70 1.68
CA SER A 40 3.99 -7.16 0.83
C SER A 40 3.97 -5.63 0.85
N ILE A 41 3.99 -5.04 -0.34
CA ILE A 41 3.74 -3.62 -0.62
C ILE A 41 2.57 -3.51 -1.59
N GLY A 42 1.93 -2.34 -1.67
CA GLY A 42 0.79 -2.21 -2.56
C GLY A 42 0.60 -0.80 -3.10
N ALA A 43 0.15 -0.72 -4.36
CA ALA A 43 -0.21 0.55 -4.97
C ALA A 43 -1.38 0.43 -5.96
N GLN A 44 -1.96 1.58 -6.29
CA GLN A 44 -2.97 1.74 -7.34
C GLN A 44 -2.32 2.39 -8.56
N PRO A 45 -2.08 1.65 -9.66
CA PRO A 45 -1.36 2.15 -10.83
C PRO A 45 -2.25 3.02 -11.74
N ASN A 46 -3.03 3.91 -11.14
CA ASN A 46 -3.86 4.88 -11.87
C ASN A 46 -3.12 6.20 -12.18
N SER A 47 -1.84 6.26 -11.92
CA SER A 47 -0.86 7.30 -12.30
C SER A 47 0.54 6.79 -12.04
N SER A 48 1.56 7.50 -12.53
CA SER A 48 2.95 7.31 -12.13
C SER A 48 3.11 7.32 -10.60
N PRO A 49 3.98 6.47 -10.01
CA PRO A 49 4.19 6.37 -8.57
C PRO A 49 4.52 7.74 -7.94
N HIS A 50 3.73 8.17 -6.96
CA HIS A 50 4.06 9.40 -6.22
C HIS A 50 5.23 9.16 -5.26
N PHE A 51 5.88 10.21 -4.82
CA PHE A 51 7.09 10.15 -4.03
C PHE A 51 6.96 9.24 -2.79
N GLY A 52 5.84 9.30 -2.07
CA GLY A 52 5.58 8.41 -0.93
C GLY A 52 5.50 6.91 -1.32
N THR A 53 5.12 6.58 -2.55
CA THR A 53 5.15 5.19 -3.04
C THR A 53 6.60 4.72 -3.25
N LEU A 54 7.47 5.59 -3.76
CA LEU A 54 8.90 5.31 -3.91
C LEU A 54 9.54 4.97 -2.56
N ILE A 55 9.19 5.74 -1.51
CA ILE A 55 9.66 5.49 -0.13
C ILE A 55 9.20 4.12 0.37
N VAL A 56 7.93 3.75 0.18
CA VAL A 56 7.41 2.43 0.60
C VAL A 56 8.16 1.30 -0.12
N PHE A 57 8.35 1.42 -1.43
CA PHE A 57 9.02 0.41 -2.23
C PHE A 57 10.49 0.26 -1.81
N SER A 58 11.20 1.37 -1.76
CA SER A 58 12.60 1.37 -1.34
C SER A 58 12.78 0.82 0.08
N THR A 59 11.90 1.17 1.02
CA THR A 59 11.96 0.64 2.40
C THR A 59 11.79 -0.87 2.43
N ALA A 60 10.93 -1.44 1.58
CA ALA A 60 10.72 -2.89 1.52
C ALA A 60 11.98 -3.63 1.07
N PHE A 61 12.65 -3.13 0.04
CA PHE A 61 13.91 -3.72 -0.42
C PHE A 61 15.04 -3.51 0.59
N SER A 62 15.17 -2.31 1.18
CA SER A 62 16.14 -2.03 2.24
C SER A 62 15.98 -2.95 3.44
N LEU A 63 14.73 -3.19 3.88
CA LEU A 63 14.46 -4.13 4.98
C LEU A 63 14.78 -5.56 4.60
N ALA A 64 14.37 -6.01 3.41
CA ALA A 64 14.65 -7.35 2.92
C ALA A 64 16.16 -7.63 2.85
N LYS A 65 16.93 -6.69 2.31
CA LYS A 65 18.39 -6.75 2.30
C LYS A 65 18.96 -6.88 3.70
N LYS A 66 18.53 -6.00 4.62
CA LYS A 66 19.03 -6.00 6.00
C LYS A 66 18.71 -7.31 6.72
N MET A 67 17.51 -7.86 6.54
CA MET A 67 17.13 -9.16 7.10
C MET A 67 17.99 -10.29 6.52
N LYS A 68 18.29 -10.27 5.22
CA LYS A 68 19.16 -11.25 4.56
C LYS A 68 20.63 -11.12 4.99
N GLU A 69 21.11 -9.91 5.28
CA GLU A 69 22.44 -9.70 5.87
C GLU A 69 22.57 -10.33 7.26
N ILE A 70 21.51 -10.24 8.08
CA ILE A 70 21.49 -10.86 9.43
C ILE A 70 21.37 -12.39 9.34
N LYS A 71 20.54 -12.89 8.39
CA LYS A 71 20.29 -14.31 8.18
C LYS A 71 20.50 -14.67 6.71
N PRO A 72 21.74 -15.02 6.31
CA PRO A 72 22.09 -15.22 4.87
C PRO A 72 21.33 -16.35 4.16
N ASP A 73 20.88 -17.36 4.89
CA ASP A 73 20.08 -18.47 4.39
C ASP A 73 18.58 -18.16 4.25
N LEU A 74 18.16 -16.95 4.63
CA LEU A 74 16.78 -16.51 4.52
C LEU A 74 16.35 -16.39 3.05
N ASP A 75 15.26 -17.07 2.66
CA ASP A 75 14.55 -16.82 1.42
C ASP A 75 13.61 -15.65 1.61
N ILE A 76 13.96 -14.48 1.08
CA ILE A 76 13.17 -13.27 1.23
C ILE A 76 12.94 -12.58 -0.09
N SER A 77 11.70 -12.14 -0.32
CA SER A 77 11.31 -11.43 -1.53
C SER A 77 10.28 -10.33 -1.23
N VAL A 78 10.12 -9.42 -2.18
CA VAL A 78 9.10 -8.35 -2.13
C VAL A 78 7.91 -8.76 -3.00
N LEU A 79 6.68 -8.63 -2.48
CA LEU A 79 5.45 -8.86 -3.22
C LEU A 79 4.75 -7.53 -3.49
N PHE A 80 4.70 -7.15 -4.76
CA PHE A 80 3.93 -5.99 -5.19
C PHE A 80 2.46 -6.37 -5.45
N GLU A 81 1.57 -5.89 -4.60
CA GLU A 81 0.12 -6.04 -4.72
C GLU A 81 -0.46 -4.92 -5.57
N VAL A 82 -0.74 -5.21 -6.80
CA VAL A 82 -1.31 -4.28 -7.77
C VAL A 82 -2.83 -4.20 -7.57
N VAL A 83 -3.34 -3.03 -7.22
CA VAL A 83 -4.78 -2.81 -7.08
C VAL A 83 -5.40 -2.52 -8.45
N ASP A 84 -5.56 -3.54 -9.28
CA ASP A 84 -6.18 -3.47 -10.60
C ASP A 84 -7.68 -3.15 -10.55
N THR A 85 -8.30 -3.31 -9.38
CA THR A 85 -9.69 -2.92 -9.09
C THR A 85 -9.82 -1.44 -8.69
N ALA A 86 -8.73 -0.66 -8.75
CA ALA A 86 -8.78 0.78 -8.51
C ALA A 86 -9.60 1.51 -9.58
N PRO A 87 -10.26 2.62 -9.24
CA PRO A 87 -11.03 3.40 -10.21
C PRO A 87 -10.15 3.94 -11.33
N SER A 88 -10.58 3.70 -12.58
CA SER A 88 -10.05 4.33 -13.80
C SER A 88 -10.96 5.45 -14.26
N GLU A 89 -12.26 5.17 -14.36
CA GLU A 89 -13.28 6.10 -14.81
C GLU A 89 -14.39 6.21 -13.77
N THR A 90 -15.01 7.38 -13.68
CA THR A 90 -16.15 7.60 -12.79
C THR A 90 -17.20 8.43 -13.54
N VAL A 91 -18.45 7.99 -13.46
CA VAL A 91 -19.62 8.66 -14.04
C VAL A 91 -20.73 8.75 -13.00
N GLU A 92 -21.56 9.80 -13.06
CA GLU A 92 -22.73 9.92 -12.21
C GLU A 92 -23.99 9.80 -13.08
N ILE A 93 -24.86 8.87 -12.74
CA ILE A 93 -26.11 8.58 -13.42
C ILE A 93 -27.24 8.55 -12.37
N ASN A 94 -28.24 9.41 -12.53
CA ASN A 94 -29.38 9.53 -11.61
C ASN A 94 -28.97 9.69 -10.12
N GLY A 95 -27.94 10.50 -9.85
CA GLY A 95 -27.44 10.76 -8.50
C GLY A 95 -26.66 9.60 -7.84
N ILE A 96 -26.39 8.53 -8.59
CA ILE A 96 -25.53 7.41 -8.20
C ILE A 96 -24.19 7.53 -8.94
N LYS A 97 -23.10 7.45 -8.19
CA LYS A 97 -21.75 7.41 -8.77
C LYS A 97 -21.38 5.98 -9.12
N TYR A 98 -21.06 5.76 -10.36
CA TYR A 98 -20.52 4.51 -10.89
C TYR A 98 -19.05 4.67 -11.25
N GLN A 99 -18.33 3.56 -11.27
CA GLN A 99 -16.92 3.52 -11.70
C GLN A 99 -16.65 2.30 -12.58
N LYS A 100 -15.67 2.43 -13.47
CA LYS A 100 -14.98 1.29 -14.08
C LYS A 100 -13.58 1.19 -13.47
N SER A 101 -13.15 -0.02 -13.14
CA SER A 101 -11.81 -0.26 -12.61
C SER A 101 -10.76 -0.27 -13.72
N LEU A 102 -9.48 -0.18 -13.35
CA LEU A 102 -8.35 -0.32 -14.29
C LEU A 102 -8.42 -1.63 -15.06
N LYS A 103 -8.78 -2.73 -14.37
CA LYS A 103 -8.99 -4.05 -14.98
C LYS A 103 -10.06 -3.99 -16.07
N ASN A 104 -11.21 -3.36 -15.79
CA ASN A 104 -12.35 -3.33 -16.68
C ASN A 104 -12.21 -2.33 -17.84
N THR A 105 -11.30 -1.36 -17.74
CA THR A 105 -10.98 -0.42 -18.82
C THR A 105 -9.78 -0.82 -19.65
N GLY A 106 -9.02 -1.82 -19.23
CA GLY A 106 -7.75 -2.19 -19.86
C GLY A 106 -6.62 -1.16 -19.72
N LYS A 107 -6.84 -0.10 -18.89
CA LYS A 107 -5.90 1.03 -18.75
C LYS A 107 -4.80 0.82 -17.73
N ILE A 108 -4.62 -0.39 -17.21
CA ILE A 108 -3.61 -0.69 -16.21
C ILE A 108 -2.20 -0.42 -16.74
N ASN A 109 -1.96 -0.67 -18.00
CA ASN A 109 -0.63 -0.58 -18.62
C ASN A 109 -0.12 0.87 -18.78
N ASN A 110 -0.99 1.88 -18.70
CA ASN A 110 -0.60 3.27 -18.98
C ASN A 110 0.50 3.81 -18.06
N ASN A 111 0.56 3.31 -16.81
CA ASN A 111 1.56 3.75 -15.83
C ASN A 111 2.26 2.56 -15.17
N PHE A 112 2.00 1.35 -15.61
CA PHE A 112 2.50 0.15 -14.94
C PHE A 112 4.00 -0.03 -15.16
N ASP A 113 4.50 0.37 -16.31
CA ASP A 113 5.93 0.30 -16.66
C ASP A 113 6.80 1.10 -15.68
N ASP A 114 6.33 2.24 -15.19
CA ASP A 114 7.02 3.02 -14.15
C ASP A 114 7.22 2.19 -12.86
N TYR A 115 6.20 1.41 -12.48
CA TYR A 115 6.31 0.53 -11.30
C TYR A 115 7.28 -0.62 -11.53
N LEU A 116 7.28 -1.21 -12.71
CA LEU A 116 8.21 -2.28 -13.07
C LEU A 116 9.66 -1.79 -13.08
N GLU A 117 9.91 -0.63 -13.65
CA GLU A 117 11.23 -0.03 -13.71
C GLU A 117 11.80 0.24 -12.30
N ILE A 118 10.97 0.77 -11.38
CA ILE A 118 11.35 1.00 -9.99
C ILE A 118 11.67 -0.32 -9.27
N LEU A 119 10.82 -1.33 -9.44
CA LEU A 119 11.02 -2.65 -8.83
C LEU A 119 12.31 -3.31 -9.33
N GLU A 120 12.55 -3.25 -10.64
CA GLU A 120 13.76 -3.82 -11.23
C GLU A 120 15.01 -3.07 -10.76
N PHE A 121 14.95 -1.73 -10.62
CA PHE A 121 16.03 -0.95 -10.07
C PHE A 121 16.41 -1.40 -8.64
N PHE A 122 15.43 -1.54 -7.74
CA PHE A 122 15.71 -1.98 -6.37
C PHE A 122 16.12 -3.45 -6.30
N LYS A 123 15.55 -4.32 -7.14
CA LYS A 123 16.00 -5.71 -7.27
C LYS A 123 17.49 -5.79 -7.59
N GLN A 124 17.94 -5.04 -8.57
CA GLN A 124 19.36 -5.01 -8.98
C GLN A 124 20.25 -4.42 -7.90
N SER A 125 19.79 -3.35 -7.23
CA SER A 125 20.56 -2.66 -6.18
C SER A 125 20.78 -3.52 -4.94
N ASP A 126 19.81 -4.36 -4.56
CA ASP A 126 19.83 -5.13 -3.32
C ASP A 126 19.99 -6.64 -3.50
N ASN A 127 19.92 -7.12 -4.73
CA ASN A 127 19.85 -8.55 -5.04
C ASN A 127 18.72 -9.26 -4.29
N ILE A 128 17.53 -8.62 -4.28
CA ILE A 128 16.28 -9.14 -3.68
C ILE A 128 15.26 -9.30 -4.79
N ASP A 129 14.75 -10.51 -4.96
CA ASP A 129 13.71 -10.78 -5.96
C ASP A 129 12.36 -10.19 -5.57
N TYR A 130 11.52 -9.95 -6.58
CA TYR A 130 10.15 -9.52 -6.37
C TYR A 130 9.13 -10.35 -7.17
N MET A 131 7.91 -10.34 -6.71
CA MET A 131 6.75 -10.94 -7.35
C MET A 131 5.66 -9.89 -7.53
N ILE A 132 4.76 -10.11 -8.47
CA ILE A 132 3.61 -9.25 -8.73
C ILE A 132 2.33 -10.06 -8.58
N ARG A 133 1.36 -9.50 -7.83
CA ARG A 133 0.04 -10.09 -7.71
C ARG A 133 -1.03 -9.02 -7.88
N PHE A 134 -1.95 -9.26 -8.79
CA PHE A 134 -3.12 -8.40 -8.98
C PHE A 134 -4.18 -8.65 -7.90
N GLN A 135 -4.91 -7.61 -7.49
CA GLN A 135 -5.98 -7.73 -6.50
C GLN A 135 -7.03 -8.76 -6.91
N SER A 136 -7.36 -8.82 -8.20
CA SER A 136 -8.28 -9.83 -8.74
C SER A 136 -7.77 -11.26 -8.55
N ASN A 137 -6.46 -11.49 -8.66
CA ASN A 137 -5.84 -12.80 -8.37
C ASN A 137 -5.74 -13.07 -6.87
N PHE A 138 -5.46 -12.03 -6.06
CA PHE A 138 -5.53 -12.13 -4.61
C PHE A 138 -6.91 -12.59 -4.15
N ASN A 139 -7.98 -12.07 -4.75
CA ASN A 139 -9.35 -12.40 -4.41
C ASN A 139 -9.73 -13.88 -4.70
N LYS A 140 -8.96 -14.60 -5.50
CA LYS A 140 -9.14 -16.06 -5.75
C LYS A 140 -8.54 -16.97 -4.67
N GLN A 141 -7.81 -16.39 -3.71
CA GLN A 141 -7.20 -17.21 -2.66
C GLN A 141 -8.28 -17.85 -1.76
N LYS A 142 -7.98 -19.06 -1.28
CA LYS A 142 -8.90 -19.89 -0.45
C LYS A 142 -9.42 -19.15 0.80
N TYR A 143 -8.68 -18.17 1.30
CA TYR A 143 -9.05 -17.41 2.50
C TYR A 143 -10.11 -16.33 2.22
N ILE A 144 -10.27 -15.87 0.98
CA ILE A 144 -11.07 -14.68 0.66
C ILE A 144 -12.57 -14.94 0.83
N TYR A 145 -13.06 -16.04 0.28
CA TYR A 145 -14.47 -16.39 0.41
C TYR A 145 -14.94 -16.40 1.88
N PRO A 146 -14.33 -17.16 2.81
CA PRO A 146 -14.78 -17.20 4.19
C PRO A 146 -14.70 -15.83 4.89
N ILE A 147 -13.68 -15.02 4.58
CA ILE A 147 -13.54 -13.66 5.16
C ILE A 147 -14.65 -12.75 4.66
N VAL A 148 -14.87 -12.69 3.34
CA VAL A 148 -15.90 -11.82 2.74
C VAL A 148 -17.29 -12.25 3.20
N ARG A 149 -17.56 -13.55 3.27
CA ARG A 149 -18.80 -14.10 3.81
C ARG A 149 -19.04 -13.62 5.25
N GLN A 150 -18.04 -13.73 6.10
CA GLN A 150 -18.14 -13.32 7.49
C GLN A 150 -18.33 -11.80 7.64
N ILE A 151 -17.70 -10.98 6.78
CA ILE A 151 -17.94 -9.54 6.72
C ILE A 151 -19.39 -9.24 6.33
N ILE A 152 -19.94 -9.96 5.35
CA ILE A 152 -21.35 -9.80 4.92
C ILE A 152 -22.32 -10.20 6.03
N ASP A 153 -22.07 -11.32 6.70
CA ASP A 153 -22.91 -11.80 7.80
C ASP A 153 -22.93 -10.84 9.01
N ASN A 154 -21.84 -10.06 9.19
CA ASN A 154 -21.70 -9.05 10.23
C ASN A 154 -21.82 -7.60 9.71
N LYS A 155 -22.44 -7.39 8.54
CA LYS A 155 -22.46 -6.08 7.86
C LYS A 155 -23.06 -4.95 8.70
N GLU A 156 -24.05 -5.24 9.52
CA GLU A 156 -24.69 -4.24 10.38
C GLU A 156 -23.75 -3.64 11.43
N LEU A 157 -22.75 -4.42 11.88
CA LEU A 157 -21.72 -3.97 12.81
C LEU A 157 -20.52 -3.38 12.09
N ILE A 158 -20.12 -3.94 10.94
CA ILE A 158 -18.88 -3.62 10.23
C ILE A 158 -19.02 -2.41 9.31
N ALA A 159 -20.14 -2.28 8.60
CA ALA A 159 -20.32 -1.23 7.61
C ALA A 159 -20.26 0.20 8.21
N PRO A 160 -20.89 0.51 9.36
CA PRO A 160 -20.75 1.84 9.97
C PRO A 160 -19.34 2.18 10.42
N ILE A 161 -18.51 1.19 10.76
CA ILE A 161 -17.10 1.38 11.12
C ILE A 161 -16.28 1.70 9.87
N LEU A 162 -16.45 0.92 8.80
CA LEU A 162 -15.65 1.03 7.58
C LEU A 162 -16.09 2.17 6.63
N ASP A 163 -17.33 2.63 6.76
CA ASP A 163 -17.88 3.80 6.04
C ASP A 163 -18.73 4.67 6.98
N PRO A 164 -18.10 5.39 7.92
CA PRO A 164 -18.83 6.17 8.95
C PRO A 164 -19.77 7.22 8.35
N LYS A 165 -19.48 7.67 7.13
CA LYS A 165 -20.28 8.70 6.46
C LYS A 165 -21.62 8.19 5.95
N HIS A 166 -21.68 6.94 5.48
CA HIS A 166 -22.86 6.42 4.79
C HIS A 166 -23.38 5.10 5.38
N GLY A 167 -22.59 4.42 6.22
CA GLY A 167 -22.92 3.13 6.79
C GLY A 167 -23.00 1.99 5.77
N ASN A 168 -22.40 2.14 4.58
CA ASN A 168 -22.51 1.15 3.53
C ASN A 168 -21.33 0.18 3.55
N LEU A 169 -21.60 -1.12 3.40
CA LEU A 169 -20.54 -2.09 3.13
C LEU A 169 -20.04 -1.90 1.69
N ARG A 170 -18.82 -1.36 1.55
CA ARG A 170 -18.22 -1.00 0.27
C ARG A 170 -17.58 -2.18 -0.44
N ILE A 171 -18.34 -3.25 -0.62
CA ILE A 171 -18.04 -4.37 -1.51
C ILE A 171 -18.96 -4.23 -2.72
N ARG A 172 -18.38 -4.13 -3.89
CA ARG A 172 -19.09 -3.95 -5.15
C ARG A 172 -18.62 -4.96 -6.17
N VAL A 173 -19.43 -5.16 -7.20
CA VAL A 173 -19.13 -6.03 -8.34
C VAL A 173 -19.33 -5.24 -9.62
N ALA A 174 -18.40 -5.38 -10.55
CA ALA A 174 -18.54 -4.79 -11.87
C ALA A 174 -19.58 -5.54 -12.71
N CYS A 175 -20.39 -4.80 -13.44
CA CYS A 175 -21.33 -5.36 -14.41
C CYS A 175 -20.57 -6.26 -15.41
N PRO A 176 -21.02 -7.50 -15.64
CA PRO A 176 -20.33 -8.42 -16.56
C PRO A 176 -20.33 -7.93 -17.99
N SER A 177 -21.28 -7.09 -18.40
CA SER A 177 -21.42 -6.61 -19.77
C SER A 177 -20.61 -5.34 -20.05
N CYS A 178 -20.59 -4.34 -19.12
CA CYS A 178 -19.95 -3.05 -19.39
C CYS A 178 -18.88 -2.63 -18.38
N GLY A 179 -18.68 -3.38 -17.30
CA GLY A 179 -17.68 -3.09 -16.28
C GLY A 179 -18.05 -1.98 -15.28
N LEU A 180 -19.24 -1.39 -15.34
CA LEU A 180 -19.71 -0.41 -14.37
C LEU A 180 -20.05 -1.07 -13.02
N ALA A 181 -19.61 -0.43 -11.93
CA ALA A 181 -19.92 -0.83 -10.56
C ALA A 181 -20.44 0.37 -9.76
N ASP A 182 -21.42 0.19 -8.89
CA ASP A 182 -21.86 1.21 -7.94
C ASP A 182 -20.73 1.55 -6.97
N LYS A 183 -20.11 2.72 -7.19
CA LYS A 183 -18.92 3.15 -6.45
C LYS A 183 -19.10 3.14 -4.93
N ASN A 184 -20.30 3.43 -4.48
CA ASN A 184 -20.63 3.59 -3.07
C ASN A 184 -21.48 2.45 -2.50
N SER A 185 -21.73 1.41 -3.28
CA SER A 185 -22.58 0.27 -2.90
C SER A 185 -23.96 0.68 -2.37
N LYS A 186 -24.53 1.77 -2.92
CA LYS A 186 -25.83 2.30 -2.49
C LYS A 186 -26.99 1.38 -2.89
N LEU A 187 -26.89 0.75 -4.05
CA LEU A 187 -27.89 -0.15 -4.62
C LEU A 187 -27.53 -1.62 -4.44
N THR A 188 -26.38 -1.89 -3.82
CA THR A 188 -25.90 -3.25 -3.60
C THR A 188 -26.60 -3.88 -2.40
N LYS A 189 -27.12 -5.10 -2.58
CA LYS A 189 -27.72 -5.91 -1.50
C LYS A 189 -26.90 -7.17 -1.30
N PHE A 190 -26.84 -7.62 -0.06
CA PHE A 190 -26.04 -8.78 0.35
C PHE A 190 -26.96 -9.83 0.98
N ASP A 191 -26.85 -11.05 0.50
CA ASP A 191 -27.56 -12.20 1.07
C ASP A 191 -26.63 -13.40 1.09
N SER A 192 -26.07 -13.68 2.26
CA SER A 192 -25.14 -14.80 2.47
C SER A 192 -24.00 -14.82 1.45
N ASP A 193 -24.06 -15.71 0.48
CA ASP A 193 -23.05 -15.92 -0.56
C ASP A 193 -23.28 -15.07 -1.81
N LYS A 194 -24.36 -14.29 -1.85
CA LYS A 194 -24.76 -13.57 -3.05
C LYS A 194 -24.72 -12.07 -2.87
N ILE A 195 -24.21 -11.40 -3.91
CA ILE A 195 -24.22 -9.94 -4.03
C ILE A 195 -25.14 -9.58 -5.20
N TYR A 196 -26.22 -8.88 -4.89
CA TYR A 196 -27.16 -8.34 -5.86
C TYR A 196 -26.73 -6.92 -6.20
N SER A 197 -26.44 -6.69 -7.45
CA SER A 197 -25.93 -5.40 -7.97
C SER A 197 -26.83 -4.89 -9.08
N TYR A 198 -26.77 -3.58 -9.31
CA TYR A 198 -27.54 -2.92 -10.36
C TYR A 198 -26.63 -2.13 -11.30
N CYS A 199 -26.76 -2.37 -12.59
CA CYS A 199 -26.14 -1.59 -13.64
C CYS A 199 -27.19 -0.69 -14.33
N PRO A 200 -26.95 0.62 -14.49
CA PRO A 200 -27.92 1.52 -15.12
C PRO A 200 -28.19 1.20 -16.61
N GLU A 201 -27.26 0.48 -17.27
CA GLU A 201 -27.35 0.10 -18.68
C GLU A 201 -27.90 -1.32 -18.89
N HIS A 202 -27.66 -2.25 -17.91
CA HIS A 202 -27.95 -3.67 -18.10
C HIS A 202 -28.89 -4.27 -17.02
N GLY A 203 -29.39 -3.44 -16.08
CA GLY A 203 -30.28 -3.89 -15.03
C GLY A 203 -29.62 -4.65 -13.89
N GLU A 204 -30.39 -5.45 -13.19
CA GLU A 204 -29.94 -6.24 -12.04
C GLU A 204 -29.13 -7.45 -12.46
N PHE A 205 -28.10 -7.77 -11.67
CA PHE A 205 -27.31 -8.99 -11.80
C PHE A 205 -26.88 -9.50 -10.43
N VAL A 206 -26.59 -10.79 -10.35
CA VAL A 206 -26.21 -11.48 -9.12
C VAL A 206 -24.81 -12.06 -9.29
N THR A 207 -24.01 -12.00 -8.24
CA THR A 207 -22.67 -12.60 -8.19
C THR A 207 -22.58 -13.52 -7.00
N ASP A 208 -22.14 -14.74 -7.21
CA ASP A 208 -21.83 -15.69 -6.15
C ASP A 208 -20.39 -15.49 -5.69
N ILE A 209 -20.19 -15.11 -4.42
CA ILE A 209 -18.85 -14.80 -3.90
C ILE A 209 -17.94 -16.02 -3.80
N LYS A 210 -18.52 -17.23 -3.77
CA LYS A 210 -17.74 -18.46 -3.70
C LYS A 210 -17.05 -18.76 -5.04
N ASP A 211 -17.75 -18.55 -6.13
CA ASP A 211 -17.27 -18.91 -7.47
C ASP A 211 -16.67 -17.73 -8.23
N GLU A 212 -17.09 -16.48 -7.91
CA GLU A 212 -16.75 -15.27 -8.64
C GLU A 212 -16.02 -14.21 -7.79
N SER A 213 -15.28 -14.65 -6.77
CA SER A 213 -14.57 -13.72 -5.85
C SER A 213 -13.59 -12.78 -6.54
N ASP A 214 -13.03 -13.14 -7.69
CA ASP A 214 -12.12 -12.30 -8.49
C ASP A 214 -12.79 -11.05 -9.10
N ARG A 215 -14.14 -11.01 -9.10
CA ARG A 215 -14.91 -9.85 -9.56
C ARG A 215 -15.14 -8.81 -8.47
N LEU A 216 -14.81 -9.16 -7.21
CA LEU A 216 -15.01 -8.26 -6.07
C LEU A 216 -14.08 -7.06 -6.12
N GLU A 217 -14.65 -5.90 -5.91
CA GLU A 217 -13.93 -4.64 -5.76
C GLU A 217 -14.23 -4.03 -4.38
N TYR A 218 -13.19 -3.54 -3.71
CA TYR A 218 -13.29 -2.98 -2.37
C TYR A 218 -12.89 -1.51 -2.34
N ASN A 219 -13.48 -0.75 -1.40
CA ASN A 219 -12.84 0.49 -0.98
C ASN A 219 -11.59 0.19 -0.13
N THR A 220 -10.81 1.21 0.20
CA THR A 220 -9.54 1.03 0.91
C THR A 220 -9.69 0.38 2.29
N PRO A 221 -10.65 0.79 3.18
CA PRO A 221 -10.84 0.13 4.46
C PRO A 221 -11.18 -1.36 4.35
N VAL A 222 -12.17 -1.72 3.54
CA VAL A 222 -12.56 -3.13 3.33
C VAL A 222 -11.39 -3.93 2.77
N ARG A 223 -10.69 -3.41 1.76
CA ARG A 223 -9.52 -4.08 1.16
C ARG A 223 -8.42 -4.34 2.19
N ASN A 224 -8.12 -3.37 3.04
CA ASN A 224 -7.09 -3.51 4.06
C ASN A 224 -7.49 -4.54 5.12
N LEU A 225 -8.75 -4.56 5.54
CA LEU A 225 -9.30 -5.55 6.47
C LEU A 225 -9.20 -6.97 5.89
N VAL A 226 -9.75 -7.18 4.69
CA VAL A 226 -9.70 -8.49 3.99
C VAL A 226 -8.26 -8.97 3.83
N ARG A 227 -7.36 -8.07 3.41
CA ARG A 227 -5.95 -8.41 3.19
C ARG A 227 -5.24 -8.77 4.48
N ALA A 228 -5.44 -8.02 5.56
CA ALA A 228 -4.79 -8.31 6.83
C ALA A 228 -5.26 -9.64 7.42
N ILE A 229 -6.56 -9.92 7.41
CA ILE A 229 -7.09 -11.20 7.89
C ILE A 229 -6.58 -12.35 7.01
N ALA A 230 -6.59 -12.20 5.69
CA ALA A 230 -6.10 -13.23 4.77
C ALA A 230 -4.61 -13.53 4.97
N TYR A 231 -3.78 -12.51 5.22
CA TYR A 231 -2.36 -12.70 5.54
C TYR A 231 -2.16 -13.37 6.90
N GLY A 232 -2.96 -13.00 7.89
CA GLY A 232 -2.94 -13.67 9.20
C GLY A 232 -3.28 -15.15 9.07
N MET A 233 -4.37 -15.49 8.39
CA MET A 233 -4.76 -16.89 8.11
C MET A 233 -3.69 -17.63 7.32
N HIS A 234 -3.07 -16.99 6.33
CA HIS A 234 -1.96 -17.56 5.58
C HIS A 234 -0.75 -17.88 6.48
N ASN A 235 -0.39 -16.95 7.37
CA ASN A 235 0.75 -17.12 8.26
C ASN A 235 0.56 -18.26 9.28
N GLU A 236 -0.68 -18.48 9.71
CA GLU A 236 -1.06 -19.56 10.63
C GLU A 236 -1.24 -20.91 9.91
N ASP A 237 -1.42 -20.92 8.60
CA ASP A 237 -1.61 -22.15 7.82
C ASP A 237 -0.29 -22.91 7.68
N LEU A 238 -0.23 -24.06 8.33
CA LEU A 238 0.95 -24.94 8.32
C LEU A 238 1.26 -25.54 6.94
N THR A 239 0.32 -25.51 6.00
CA THR A 239 0.55 -25.98 4.63
C THR A 239 1.27 -24.96 3.75
N GLN A 240 1.40 -23.72 4.19
CA GLN A 240 2.16 -22.69 3.49
C GLN A 240 3.65 -22.79 3.86
N ASP A 241 4.52 -22.53 2.89
CA ASP A 241 5.98 -22.59 3.08
C ASP A 241 6.60 -21.23 3.45
N TYR A 242 5.86 -20.13 3.40
CA TYR A 242 6.32 -18.77 3.71
C TYR A 242 5.38 -18.03 4.65
N GLN A 243 5.88 -16.93 5.20
CA GLN A 243 5.08 -15.97 5.98
C GLN A 243 5.12 -14.59 5.34
N ILE A 244 4.05 -13.83 5.55
CA ILE A 244 3.86 -12.50 4.94
C ILE A 244 3.90 -11.44 6.02
N MET A 245 4.69 -10.38 5.80
CA MET A 245 4.54 -9.10 6.50
C MET A 245 4.16 -8.00 5.51
N ARG A 246 3.78 -6.84 6.01
CA ARG A 246 3.37 -5.71 5.19
C ARG A 246 4.19 -4.47 5.49
N ILE A 247 4.55 -3.72 4.43
CA ILE A 247 5.04 -2.34 4.56
C ILE A 247 4.06 -1.39 3.86
N THR A 248 3.71 -0.30 4.53
CA THR A 248 2.78 0.71 4.01
C THR A 248 3.05 2.08 4.66
N GLY A 249 2.46 3.14 4.13
CA GLY A 249 2.61 4.48 4.71
C GLY A 249 1.92 4.64 6.07
N SER A 250 2.48 5.46 6.94
CA SER A 250 1.95 5.70 8.29
C SER A 250 0.63 6.49 8.32
N ASP A 251 0.09 6.88 7.17
CA ASP A 251 -1.30 7.35 7.08
C ASP A 251 -2.35 6.25 7.36
N TYR A 252 -1.91 4.99 7.40
CA TYR A 252 -2.71 3.84 7.84
C TYR A 252 -2.44 3.44 9.29
N ALA A 253 -1.62 4.18 10.03
CA ALA A 253 -1.33 3.97 11.44
C ALA A 253 -2.35 4.69 12.36
N GLY A 254 -2.19 4.53 13.68
CA GLY A 254 -2.97 5.21 14.70
C GLY A 254 -4.48 4.93 14.58
N PHE A 255 -5.28 5.97 14.52
CA PHE A 255 -6.75 5.86 14.46
C PHE A 255 -7.24 4.95 13.33
N TYR A 256 -6.62 5.03 12.14
CA TYR A 256 -7.00 4.15 11.03
C TYR A 256 -6.79 2.68 11.38
N GLN A 257 -5.66 2.36 11.97
CA GLN A 257 -5.31 1.01 12.38
C GLN A 257 -6.26 0.49 13.46
N GLU A 258 -6.53 1.29 14.49
CA GLU A 258 -7.35 0.87 15.61
C GLU A 258 -8.83 0.74 15.22
N GLU A 259 -9.39 1.75 14.58
CA GLU A 259 -10.82 1.78 14.26
C GLU A 259 -11.18 1.02 12.97
N LEU A 260 -10.33 1.07 11.94
CA LEU A 260 -10.67 0.50 10.64
C LEU A 260 -10.02 -0.87 10.37
N LEU A 261 -9.11 -1.32 11.25
CA LEU A 261 -8.48 -2.62 11.12
C LEU A 261 -8.69 -3.48 12.37
N TYR A 262 -8.22 -3.06 13.54
CA TYR A 262 -8.25 -3.89 14.75
C TYR A 262 -9.66 -4.16 15.26
N LYS A 263 -10.45 -3.12 15.39
CA LYS A 263 -11.82 -3.23 15.88
C LYS A 263 -12.69 -4.13 14.98
N PRO A 264 -12.76 -3.94 13.65
CA PRO A 264 -13.50 -4.85 12.79
C PRO A 264 -12.92 -6.27 12.76
N SER A 265 -11.60 -6.43 12.83
CA SER A 265 -10.98 -7.76 12.94
C SER A 265 -11.43 -8.50 14.19
N ALA A 266 -11.46 -7.81 15.34
CA ALA A 266 -11.91 -8.37 16.60
C ALA A 266 -13.41 -8.75 16.57
N ILE A 267 -14.26 -7.91 15.97
CA ILE A 267 -15.70 -8.21 15.76
C ILE A 267 -15.88 -9.48 14.94
N LEU A 268 -15.00 -9.68 13.93
CA LEU A 268 -15.00 -10.88 13.09
C LEU A 268 -14.32 -12.09 13.73
N GLY A 269 -13.85 -11.98 14.99
CA GLY A 269 -13.20 -13.09 15.70
C GLY A 269 -11.75 -13.33 15.32
N TYR A 270 -11.11 -12.38 14.62
CA TYR A 270 -9.67 -12.42 14.30
C TYR A 270 -8.90 -11.54 15.28
N PRO A 271 -8.19 -12.10 16.27
CA PRO A 271 -7.46 -11.32 17.25
C PRO A 271 -6.25 -10.61 16.62
N VAL A 272 -5.90 -9.46 17.14
CA VAL A 272 -4.84 -8.58 16.60
C VAL A 272 -3.49 -9.30 16.47
N ASN A 273 -3.13 -10.13 17.46
CA ASN A 273 -1.88 -10.90 17.46
C ASN A 273 -1.80 -11.98 16.37
N LYS A 274 -2.89 -12.25 15.67
CA LYS A 274 -2.96 -13.16 14.50
C LYS A 274 -2.90 -12.42 13.17
N LEU A 275 -2.94 -11.10 13.19
CA LEU A 275 -2.75 -10.30 11.98
C LEU A 275 -1.25 -10.28 11.61
N PRO A 276 -0.91 -9.98 10.34
CA PRO A 276 0.50 -9.91 9.93
C PRO A 276 1.21 -8.75 10.58
N ALA A 277 2.53 -8.85 10.75
CA ALA A 277 3.37 -7.72 11.09
C ALA A 277 3.23 -6.60 10.04
N ILE A 278 3.05 -5.35 10.48
CA ILE A 278 2.94 -4.18 9.60
C ILE A 278 3.99 -3.16 10.03
N LEU A 279 4.95 -2.86 9.14
CA LEU A 279 5.87 -1.75 9.32
C LEU A 279 5.36 -0.53 8.56
N TYR A 280 5.21 0.58 9.26
CA TYR A 280 4.79 1.85 8.66
C TYR A 280 5.99 2.71 8.28
N THR A 281 6.02 3.16 7.02
CA THR A 281 7.04 4.12 6.57
C THR A 281 6.67 5.55 6.99
N PRO A 282 7.66 6.43 7.20
CA PRO A 282 7.44 7.84 7.48
C PRO A 282 6.48 8.50 6.49
N LEU A 283 5.64 9.41 6.97
CA LEU A 283 4.92 10.33 6.09
C LEU A 283 5.85 11.40 5.54
N ILE A 284 5.64 11.72 4.29
CA ILE A 284 6.24 12.89 3.67
C ILE A 284 5.24 14.03 3.78
N LEU A 285 5.66 15.10 4.43
CA LEU A 285 4.83 16.25 4.74
C LEU A 285 5.16 17.42 3.81
N ASP A 286 4.14 18.14 3.39
CA ASP A 286 4.29 19.39 2.67
C ASP A 286 4.66 20.55 3.62
N TRP A 287 4.71 21.76 3.08
CA TRP A 287 5.02 22.98 3.82
C TRP A 287 4.04 23.31 4.95
N SER A 288 2.79 22.83 4.87
CA SER A 288 1.78 23.04 5.91
C SER A 288 1.84 22.00 7.04
N GLY A 289 2.71 21.00 6.91
CA GLY A 289 2.76 19.84 7.81
C GLY A 289 1.70 18.77 7.50
N ALA A 290 0.93 18.95 6.43
CA ALA A 290 0.01 17.94 5.94
C ALA A 290 0.75 16.88 5.10
N LYS A 291 0.17 15.67 5.01
CA LYS A 291 0.70 14.63 4.11
C LYS A 291 0.74 15.16 2.68
N LEU A 292 1.88 15.01 2.01
CA LEU A 292 2.02 15.30 0.59
C LEU A 292 0.94 14.55 -0.21
N SER A 293 0.06 15.30 -0.87
CA SER A 293 -1.16 14.76 -1.48
C SER A 293 -1.16 14.85 -2.99
N LYS A 294 -1.21 13.68 -3.64
CA LYS A 294 -1.40 13.58 -5.08
C LYS A 294 -2.62 14.35 -5.60
N SER A 295 -3.74 14.30 -4.88
CA SER A 295 -4.97 14.93 -5.31
C SER A 295 -4.90 16.46 -5.31
N LEU A 296 -4.15 17.06 -4.40
CA LEU A 296 -3.91 18.50 -4.36
C LEU A 296 -3.02 18.95 -5.52
N TYR A 297 -1.99 18.17 -5.84
CA TYR A 297 -1.14 18.45 -6.98
C TYR A 297 -1.91 18.41 -8.30
N VAL A 298 -2.61 17.30 -8.57
CA VAL A 298 -3.30 17.06 -9.84
C VAL A 298 -4.47 18.02 -10.05
N LYS A 299 -5.19 18.38 -8.98
CA LYS A 299 -6.43 19.16 -9.10
C LYS A 299 -6.26 20.66 -8.88
N GLN A 300 -5.26 21.10 -8.12
CA GLN A 300 -5.18 22.48 -7.64
C GLN A 300 -3.84 23.16 -7.90
N GLY A 301 -2.84 22.46 -8.45
CA GLY A 301 -1.50 23.02 -8.65
C GLY A 301 -0.84 23.48 -7.33
N ALA A 302 -1.19 22.84 -6.20
CA ALA A 302 -0.86 23.31 -4.85
C ALA A 302 0.64 23.26 -4.52
N TYR A 303 1.45 22.59 -5.35
CA TYR A 303 2.89 22.41 -5.11
C TYR A 303 3.76 23.08 -6.16
N SER A 304 3.31 24.22 -6.69
CA SER A 304 4.07 25.00 -7.69
C SER A 304 5.47 25.43 -7.21
N ASP A 305 5.66 25.54 -5.90
CA ASP A 305 6.94 25.94 -5.29
C ASP A 305 7.91 24.76 -5.05
N LEU A 306 7.45 23.53 -5.29
CA LEU A 306 8.30 22.35 -5.16
C LEU A 306 8.88 21.95 -6.51
N PRO A 307 10.14 21.46 -6.53
CA PRO A 307 10.67 20.81 -7.71
C PRO A 307 9.78 19.65 -8.13
N SER A 308 9.47 19.54 -9.41
CA SER A 308 8.58 18.52 -9.96
C SER A 308 9.05 17.10 -9.70
N TYR A 309 10.38 16.87 -9.68
CA TYR A 309 10.96 15.57 -9.37
C TYR A 309 10.60 15.00 -7.97
N LEU A 310 10.13 15.84 -7.05
CA LEU A 310 9.65 15.41 -5.73
C LEU A 310 8.18 14.98 -5.70
N ILE A 311 7.49 15.04 -6.83
CA ILE A 311 6.06 14.78 -6.91
C ILE A 311 5.76 13.33 -7.25
N ASN A 312 6.34 12.85 -8.35
CA ASN A 312 6.17 11.49 -8.83
C ASN A 312 7.40 10.99 -9.60
N TYR A 313 7.38 9.70 -9.91
CA TYR A 313 8.50 9.05 -10.59
C TYR A 313 8.70 9.53 -12.02
N GLU A 314 7.65 9.80 -12.77
CA GLU A 314 7.75 10.29 -14.14
C GLU A 314 8.58 11.59 -14.21
N PHE A 315 8.29 12.55 -13.34
CA PHE A 315 9.07 13.77 -13.26
C PHE A 315 10.49 13.52 -12.72
N LEU A 316 10.61 12.68 -11.69
CA LEU A 316 11.93 12.31 -11.15
C LEU A 316 12.82 11.74 -12.25
N LYS A 317 12.32 10.79 -13.02
CA LYS A 317 13.05 10.14 -14.11
C LYS A 317 13.42 11.12 -15.22
N ASN A 318 12.50 12.00 -15.60
CA ASN A 318 12.71 12.97 -16.69
C ASN A 318 13.71 14.07 -16.33
N GLU A 319 13.74 14.50 -15.07
CA GLU A 319 14.59 15.60 -14.62
C GLU A 319 15.96 15.13 -14.11
N GLU A 320 15.99 14.05 -13.33
CA GLU A 320 17.17 13.57 -12.60
C GLU A 320 17.69 12.21 -13.12
N GLY A 321 16.89 11.51 -13.94
CA GLY A 321 17.20 10.16 -14.40
C GLY A 321 16.88 9.09 -13.37
N ILE A 322 16.95 7.81 -13.82
CA ILE A 322 16.62 6.64 -12.97
C ILE A 322 17.56 6.53 -11.75
N HIS A 323 18.81 6.97 -11.87
CA HIS A 323 19.79 6.95 -10.77
C HIS A 323 19.41 7.85 -9.59
N ALA A 324 18.46 8.74 -9.76
CA ALA A 324 17.87 9.50 -8.66
C ALA A 324 17.20 8.61 -7.60
N LEU A 325 16.80 7.40 -7.97
CA LEU A 325 16.32 6.39 -7.01
C LEU A 325 17.40 5.97 -6.00
N ASP A 326 18.69 6.11 -6.32
CA ASP A 326 19.79 5.88 -5.37
C ASP A 326 19.71 6.79 -4.14
N VAL A 327 19.28 8.04 -4.32
CA VAL A 327 19.10 8.99 -3.21
C VAL A 327 18.04 8.48 -2.25
N ILE A 328 16.89 8.10 -2.78
CA ILE A 328 15.79 7.54 -1.99
C ILE A 328 16.22 6.25 -1.29
N HIS A 329 16.92 5.39 -2.01
CA HIS A 329 17.37 4.11 -1.50
C HIS A 329 18.42 4.26 -0.39
N LYS A 330 19.34 5.19 -0.51
CA LYS A 330 20.29 5.53 0.54
C LYS A 330 19.59 6.03 1.81
N ILE A 331 18.56 6.87 1.67
CA ILE A 331 17.80 7.38 2.80
C ILE A 331 17.09 6.23 3.52
N THR A 332 16.39 5.37 2.79
CA THR A 332 15.63 4.24 3.40
C THR A 332 16.55 3.17 4.00
N ASN A 333 17.69 2.88 3.39
CA ASN A 333 18.72 2.02 3.98
C ASN A 333 19.23 2.58 5.30
N ASN A 334 19.45 3.91 5.36
CA ASN A 334 19.83 4.56 6.61
C ASN A 334 18.75 4.48 7.67
N TRP A 335 17.48 4.59 7.30
CA TRP A 335 16.36 4.44 8.23
C TRP A 335 16.27 3.02 8.82
N ILE A 336 16.47 2.01 7.98
CA ILE A 336 16.45 0.60 8.44
C ILE A 336 17.65 0.30 9.34
N THR A 337 18.82 0.84 9.01
CA THR A 337 20.04 0.68 9.82
C THR A 337 19.97 1.46 11.14
N ASN A 338 19.29 2.61 11.11
CA ASN A 338 19.11 3.50 12.26
C ASN A 338 17.61 3.75 12.48
N PRO A 339 16.87 2.84 13.13
CA PRO A 339 15.42 2.93 13.31
C PRO A 339 14.96 4.20 14.01
N TYR A 340 15.85 4.85 14.73
CA TYR A 340 15.64 6.17 15.29
C TYR A 340 15.21 7.20 14.22
N LEU A 341 15.70 7.06 12.99
CA LEU A 341 15.32 7.87 11.84
C LEU A 341 14.04 7.36 11.18
N LEU A 342 13.73 6.08 11.25
CA LEU A 342 12.52 5.48 10.68
C LEU A 342 11.24 5.92 11.40
N PHE A 343 11.27 6.03 12.73
CA PHE A 343 10.08 6.31 13.53
C PHE A 343 9.79 7.80 13.68
N ARG A 344 9.71 8.53 12.56
CA ARG A 344 9.36 9.96 12.47
C ARG A 344 8.87 10.35 11.07
N ASN A 345 8.21 11.50 10.96
CA ASN A 345 7.81 12.06 9.67
C ASN A 345 8.92 12.97 9.12
N TYR A 346 8.89 13.20 7.82
CA TYR A 346 9.84 14.06 7.13
C TYR A 346 9.13 15.11 6.29
N SER A 347 9.63 16.34 6.31
CA SER A 347 9.23 17.36 5.37
C SER A 347 9.78 17.02 3.97
N ILE A 348 9.03 17.38 2.94
CA ILE A 348 9.50 17.27 1.54
C ILE A 348 10.79 18.06 1.29
N TYR A 349 11.04 19.12 2.06
CA TYR A 349 12.28 19.90 1.98
C TYR A 349 13.52 19.16 2.47
N TYR A 350 13.36 18.17 3.35
CA TYR A 350 14.44 17.26 3.72
C TYR A 350 14.95 16.51 2.47
N PHE A 351 14.00 15.94 1.69
CA PHE A 351 14.37 15.24 0.47
C PHE A 351 14.97 16.18 -0.58
N LYS A 352 14.41 17.38 -0.76
CA LYS A 352 15.00 18.39 -1.64
C LYS A 352 16.47 18.61 -1.31
N LYS A 353 16.81 18.78 -0.03
CA LYS A 353 18.19 18.96 0.43
C LYS A 353 19.06 17.74 0.13
N GLU A 354 18.59 16.53 0.36
CA GLU A 354 19.33 15.29 0.08
C GLU A 354 19.65 15.15 -1.41
N PHE A 355 18.70 15.51 -2.29
CA PHE A 355 18.93 15.53 -3.74
C PHE A 355 19.98 16.59 -4.12
N GLU A 356 19.87 17.81 -3.62
CA GLU A 356 20.86 18.89 -3.87
C GLU A 356 22.28 18.51 -3.39
N GLU A 357 22.39 17.79 -2.27
CA GLU A 357 23.69 17.31 -1.77
C GLU A 357 24.24 16.16 -2.61
N TYR A 358 23.38 15.28 -3.12
CA TYR A 358 23.77 14.20 -4.02
C TYR A 358 24.32 14.76 -5.34
N GLU A 359 23.62 15.72 -5.93
CA GLU A 359 24.08 16.40 -7.15
C GLU A 359 25.46 17.03 -6.97
N LYS A 360 25.67 17.77 -5.86
CA LYS A 360 26.96 18.41 -5.58
C LYS A 360 28.14 17.43 -5.49
N ARG A 361 27.87 16.19 -5.01
CA ARG A 361 28.90 15.15 -4.87
C ARG A 361 29.22 14.44 -6.19
N ASN A 362 28.28 14.38 -7.11
CA ASN A 362 28.36 13.59 -8.34
C ASN A 362 28.55 14.44 -9.61
N LEU A 363 28.50 15.78 -9.51
CA LEU A 363 28.83 16.65 -10.63
C LEU A 363 30.35 16.70 -10.80
N PRO A 364 30.90 16.43 -12.00
CA PRO A 364 32.28 16.79 -12.31
C PRO A 364 32.43 18.31 -12.15
N GLU A 365 33.58 18.73 -11.64
CA GLU A 365 33.92 20.12 -11.22
C GLU A 365 33.65 21.24 -12.27
N HIS A 366 33.03 20.94 -13.43
CA HIS A 366 32.89 21.86 -14.56
C HIS A 366 31.43 22.21 -14.97
N LYS A 367 30.39 21.90 -14.15
CA LYS A 367 29.03 22.38 -14.44
C LYS A 367 28.43 23.18 -13.27
N THR A 368 28.93 24.42 -13.11
CA THR A 368 28.20 25.43 -12.34
C THR A 368 26.95 25.80 -13.12
N ARG A 369 25.78 25.30 -12.70
CA ARG A 369 24.48 25.80 -13.22
C ARG A 369 24.39 27.27 -12.81
N VAL A 370 24.43 28.16 -13.77
CA VAL A 370 24.07 29.57 -13.58
C VAL A 370 22.56 29.64 -13.39
N TYR A 371 22.12 29.79 -12.14
CA TYR A 371 20.72 30.13 -11.86
C TYR A 371 20.48 31.54 -12.43
N LYS A 372 19.71 31.65 -13.49
CA LYS A 372 19.09 32.91 -13.88
C LYS A 372 18.08 33.28 -12.80
N LYS A 373 18.39 34.33 -12.06
CA LYS A 373 17.39 35.09 -11.30
C LYS A 373 16.57 35.87 -12.34
N ASP A 374 15.34 35.51 -12.51
CA ASP A 374 14.31 36.41 -13.04
C ASP A 374 13.37 36.80 -11.90
#